data_a93d5e9ed52c881d2d3cb6f61d2de074
#
_entry.id   a93d5e9ed52c881d2d3cb6f61d2de074
#
_cell.length_a   1.000
_cell.length_b   1.000
_cell.length_c   1.000
_cell.angle_alpha   90.00
_cell.angle_beta   90.00
_cell.angle_gamma   90.00
#
_symmetry.space_group_name_H-M   'P 1'
#
loop_
_entity.id
_entity.type
_entity.pdbx_description
1 polymer ?
#
loop_
_entity_poly.entity_id
_entity_poly.type
_entity_poly.pdbx_seq_one_letter_code
_entity_poly.pdbx_strand_id
1 'polypeptide(L)'
;MIHGMIASNEEETKKIANKLAKEINNTNVTICLNGDLGSGKTTFSRYLIRSLLSTSINDDIPSPTFTLLQIYENRKRSIYHYDFYRLNKIEELIELNYSESIDNNTCIIEWADKFKKALPPNRIEINFEIKPSNKRSITLL
;
A
#
# COMPACT_ATOMS: atom_id res chain seq x y z
N MET A 1 12.92 -2.23 10.84
CA MET A 1 12.06 -2.34 9.67
C MET A 1 11.51 -3.75 9.56
N ILE A 2 10.35 -3.93 8.94
CA ILE A 2 9.82 -5.29 8.75
C ILE A 2 10.68 -6.03 7.72
N HIS A 3 10.89 -7.32 7.95
CA HIS A 3 11.58 -8.21 7.01
C HIS A 3 10.60 -9.30 6.59
N GLY A 4 10.98 -10.55 6.62
CA GLY A 4 10.06 -11.64 6.37
C GLY A 4 9.24 -11.93 7.62
N MET A 5 7.92 -11.70 7.58
CA MET A 5 7.02 -11.92 8.71
C MET A 5 5.83 -12.78 8.27
N ILE A 6 5.32 -13.59 9.19
CA ILE A 6 4.14 -14.42 8.95
C ILE A 6 2.99 -13.84 9.75
N ALA A 7 1.88 -13.58 9.06
CA ALA A 7 0.62 -13.20 9.70
C ALA A 7 -0.34 -14.39 9.65
N SER A 8 -0.74 -14.87 10.81
CA SER A 8 -1.65 -16.00 10.93
C SER A 8 -3.13 -15.58 10.86
N ASN A 9 -3.39 -14.31 11.03
CA ASN A 9 -4.72 -13.72 10.99
C ASN A 9 -4.64 -12.22 10.67
N GLU A 10 -5.80 -11.61 10.52
CA GLU A 10 -5.89 -10.19 10.18
C GLU A 10 -5.32 -9.28 11.27
N GLU A 11 -5.47 -9.65 12.55
CA GLU A 11 -4.91 -8.87 13.66
C GLU A 11 -3.38 -8.80 13.58
N GLU A 12 -2.73 -9.90 13.18
CA GLU A 12 -1.28 -9.90 12.99
C GLU A 12 -0.87 -9.04 11.79
N THR A 13 -1.64 -9.07 10.71
CA THR A 13 -1.43 -8.17 9.56
C THR A 13 -1.50 -6.71 10.01
N LYS A 14 -2.46 -6.37 10.85
CA LYS A 14 -2.60 -5.02 11.41
C LYS A 14 -1.37 -4.61 12.21
N LYS A 15 -0.83 -5.50 13.02
CA LYS A 15 0.39 -5.22 13.81
C LYS A 15 1.58 -4.91 12.91
N ILE A 16 1.74 -5.66 11.82
CA ILE A 16 2.83 -5.45 10.87
C ILE A 16 2.66 -4.09 10.17
N ALA A 17 1.44 -3.77 9.74
CA ALA A 17 1.15 -2.48 9.11
C ALA A 17 1.41 -1.31 10.05
N ASN A 18 1.00 -1.43 11.32
CA ASN A 18 1.23 -0.40 12.32
C ASN A 18 2.72 -0.19 12.59
N LYS A 19 3.50 -1.27 12.59
CA LYS A 19 4.95 -1.18 12.77
C LYS A 19 5.59 -0.41 11.61
N LEU A 20 5.21 -0.72 10.38
CA LEU A 20 5.70 0.01 9.21
C LEU A 20 5.31 1.48 9.28
N ALA A 21 4.07 1.77 9.67
CA ALA A 21 3.60 3.15 9.79
C ALA A 21 4.47 3.97 10.73
N LYS A 22 4.88 3.39 11.85
CA LYS A 22 5.77 4.07 12.80
C LYS A 22 7.15 4.32 12.21
N GLU A 23 7.67 3.37 11.45
CA GLU A 23 9.00 3.49 10.84
C GLU A 23 9.06 4.56 9.76
N ILE A 24 7.97 4.77 9.01
CA ILE A 24 7.92 5.75 7.93
C ILE A 24 7.22 7.05 8.31
N ASN A 25 6.86 7.20 9.58
CA ASN A 25 6.15 8.37 10.07
C ASN A 25 6.88 9.67 9.71
N ASN A 26 6.15 10.68 9.24
CA ASN A 26 6.64 11.98 8.80
C ASN A 26 7.53 11.94 7.55
N THR A 27 7.64 10.80 6.88
CA THR A 27 8.40 10.68 5.64
C THR A 27 7.45 10.40 4.48
N ASN A 28 7.60 11.10 3.37
CA ASN A 28 6.89 10.77 2.14
C ASN A 28 7.67 9.67 1.43
N VAL A 29 7.00 8.56 1.16
CA VAL A 29 7.62 7.38 0.57
C VAL A 29 6.59 6.65 -0.29
N THR A 30 7.08 5.95 -1.31
CA THR A 30 6.24 5.07 -2.13
C THR A 30 6.37 3.65 -1.61
N ILE A 31 5.23 3.03 -1.32
CA ILE A 31 5.14 1.66 -0.81
C ILE A 31 4.45 0.82 -1.87
N CYS A 32 5.17 -0.16 -2.40
CA CYS A 32 4.70 -1.03 -3.47
C CYS A 32 4.31 -2.39 -2.91
N LEU A 33 3.07 -2.80 -3.15
CA LEU A 33 2.53 -4.05 -2.63
C LEU A 33 2.31 -5.03 -3.80
N ASN A 34 2.98 -6.16 -3.73
CA ASN A 34 2.95 -7.19 -4.76
C ASN A 34 2.44 -8.50 -4.17
N GLY A 35 1.72 -9.26 -4.96
CA GLY A 35 1.19 -10.55 -4.54
C GLY A 35 -0.10 -10.89 -5.25
N ASP A 36 -0.49 -12.16 -5.19
CA ASP A 36 -1.69 -12.65 -5.84
C ASP A 36 -2.97 -12.07 -5.24
N LEU A 37 -4.05 -12.21 -5.97
CA LEU A 37 -5.37 -11.82 -5.51
C LEU A 37 -5.67 -12.54 -4.19
N GLY A 38 -6.19 -11.80 -3.22
CA GLY A 38 -6.52 -12.37 -1.91
C GLY A 38 -5.32 -12.58 -0.98
N SER A 39 -4.13 -12.12 -1.35
CA SER A 39 -2.92 -12.28 -0.52
C SER A 39 -2.82 -11.33 0.67
N GLY A 40 -3.72 -10.34 0.75
CA GLY A 40 -3.77 -9.41 1.88
C GLY A 40 -3.29 -8.01 1.62
N LYS A 41 -3.00 -7.66 0.37
CA LYS A 41 -2.52 -6.31 0.00
C LYS A 41 -3.49 -5.21 0.44
N THR A 42 -4.77 -5.37 0.12
CA THR A 42 -5.80 -4.36 0.45
C THR A 42 -6.01 -4.25 1.95
N THR A 43 -6.07 -5.37 2.65
CA THR A 43 -6.20 -5.40 4.11
C THR A 43 -5.03 -4.67 4.78
N PHE A 44 -3.82 -4.96 4.34
CA PHE A 44 -2.62 -4.30 4.83
C PHE A 44 -2.66 -2.79 4.55
N SER A 45 -3.06 -2.40 3.34
CA SER A 45 -3.17 -0.98 2.96
C SER A 45 -4.14 -0.23 3.87
N ARG A 46 -5.28 -0.82 4.18
CA ARG A 46 -6.28 -0.18 5.06
C ARG A 46 -5.72 0.10 6.45
N TYR A 47 -5.04 -0.87 7.04
CA TYR A 47 -4.43 -0.68 8.35
C TYR A 47 -3.29 0.33 8.31
N LEU A 48 -2.48 0.29 7.26
CA LEU A 48 -1.39 1.24 7.09
C LEU A 48 -1.92 2.67 6.97
N ILE A 49 -2.93 2.89 6.15
CA ILE A 49 -3.55 4.21 5.97
C ILE A 49 -4.13 4.72 7.28
N ARG A 50 -4.90 3.89 7.99
CA ARG A 50 -5.48 4.27 9.27
C ARG A 50 -4.40 4.67 10.28
N SER A 51 -3.33 3.90 10.34
CA SER A 51 -2.23 4.17 11.25
C SER A 51 -1.50 5.47 10.90
N LEU A 52 -1.22 5.69 9.62
CA LEU A 52 -0.53 6.90 9.15
C LEU A 52 -1.36 8.17 9.36
N LEU A 53 -2.66 8.08 9.22
CA LEU A 53 -3.58 9.21 9.41
C LEU A 53 -4.08 9.32 10.85
N SER A 54 -3.79 8.34 11.70
CA SER A 54 -4.29 8.26 13.07
C SER A 54 -5.82 8.29 13.13
N THR A 55 -6.48 7.66 12.14
CA THR A 55 -7.95 7.61 12.11
C THR A 55 -8.49 6.53 13.03
N SER A 56 -9.78 6.67 13.37
CA SER A 56 -10.50 5.66 14.14
C SER A 56 -10.59 4.34 13.35
N ILE A 57 -10.59 3.22 14.05
CA ILE A 57 -10.79 1.91 13.44
C ILE A 57 -12.16 1.76 12.77
N ASN A 58 -13.11 2.62 13.15
CA ASN A 58 -14.46 2.61 12.58
C ASN A 58 -14.56 3.35 11.25
N ASP A 59 -13.52 4.09 10.88
CA ASP A 59 -13.50 4.77 9.60
C ASP A 59 -13.31 3.76 8.48
N ASP A 60 -14.16 3.85 7.48
CA ASP A 60 -14.12 2.93 6.35
C ASP A 60 -13.07 3.39 5.33
N ILE A 61 -12.19 2.46 4.96
CA ILE A 61 -11.15 2.72 3.94
C ILE A 61 -11.47 1.84 2.74
N PRO A 62 -12.04 2.39 1.67
CA PRO A 62 -12.37 1.59 0.49
C PRO A 62 -11.13 1.15 -0.28
N SER A 63 -11.28 0.10 -1.09
CA SER A 63 -10.25 -0.33 -2.02
C SER A 63 -10.24 0.55 -3.27
N PRO A 64 -9.08 0.87 -3.86
CA PRO A 64 -9.00 1.62 -5.11
C PRO A 64 -9.22 0.74 -6.35
N THR A 65 -9.57 -0.54 -6.20
CA THR A 65 -9.68 -1.50 -7.31
C THR A 65 -10.58 -1.01 -8.44
N PHE A 66 -11.68 -0.33 -8.11
CA PHE A 66 -12.62 0.16 -9.12
C PHE A 66 -12.37 1.60 -9.56
N THR A 67 -11.63 2.37 -8.78
CA THR A 67 -11.40 3.79 -9.02
C THR A 67 -9.99 4.11 -9.48
N LEU A 68 -9.08 3.14 -9.45
CA LEU A 68 -7.66 3.23 -9.73
C LEU A 68 -6.89 4.07 -8.70
N LEU A 69 -7.51 5.07 -8.13
CA LEU A 69 -6.90 5.96 -7.14
C LEU A 69 -7.92 6.37 -6.10
N GLN A 70 -7.53 6.28 -4.82
CA GLN A 70 -8.23 6.89 -3.71
C GLN A 70 -7.26 7.80 -2.96
N ILE A 71 -7.71 8.98 -2.57
CA ILE A 71 -6.90 9.95 -1.84
C ILE A 71 -7.46 10.07 -0.43
N TYR A 72 -6.60 9.88 0.56
CA TYR A 72 -6.94 10.02 1.98
C TYR A 72 -6.08 11.11 2.56
N GLU A 73 -6.68 12.01 3.33
CA GLU A 73 -5.90 13.12 3.87
C GLU A 73 -6.38 13.56 5.24
N ASN A 74 -5.46 14.10 6.01
CA ASN A 74 -5.75 14.82 7.24
C ASN A 74 -4.99 16.16 7.17
N ARG A 75 -4.93 16.88 8.30
CA ARG A 75 -4.27 18.19 8.31
C ARG A 75 -2.76 18.15 8.04
N LYS A 76 -2.13 16.98 8.23
CA LYS A 76 -0.67 16.85 8.17
C LYS A 76 -0.17 16.20 6.90
N ARG A 77 -0.97 15.36 6.26
CA ARG A 77 -0.50 14.60 5.09
C ARG A 77 -1.63 14.10 4.21
N SER A 78 -1.26 13.78 2.98
CA SER A 78 -2.13 13.11 2.01
C SER A 78 -1.49 11.78 1.64
N ILE A 79 -2.32 10.75 1.49
CA ILE A 79 -1.91 9.42 1.05
C ILE A 79 -2.65 9.11 -0.24
N TYR A 80 -1.89 8.81 -1.29
CA TYR A 80 -2.42 8.42 -2.59
C TYR A 80 -2.35 6.91 -2.71
N HIS A 81 -3.50 6.27 -2.80
CA HIS A 81 -3.63 4.83 -2.85
C HIS A 81 -4.04 4.40 -4.26
N TYR A 82 -3.09 3.84 -5.02
CA TYR A 82 -3.27 3.38 -6.39
C TYR A 82 -3.47 1.88 -6.44
N ASP A 83 -4.22 1.42 -7.46
CA ASP A 83 -4.30 0.01 -7.80
C ASP A 83 -4.00 -0.14 -9.30
N PHE A 84 -2.89 -0.77 -9.64
CA PHE A 84 -2.47 -0.94 -11.02
C PHE A 84 -3.12 -2.15 -11.71
N TYR A 85 -3.88 -2.95 -10.99
CA TYR A 85 -4.49 -4.17 -11.54
C TYR A 85 -5.31 -3.91 -12.81
N ARG A 86 -6.09 -2.83 -12.82
CA ARG A 86 -6.98 -2.48 -13.92
C ARG A 86 -6.38 -1.54 -14.95
N LEU A 87 -5.16 -1.09 -14.75
CA LEU A 87 -4.49 -0.26 -15.74
C LEU A 87 -4.10 -1.11 -16.94
N ASN A 88 -4.40 -0.61 -18.14
CA ASN A 88 -4.02 -1.24 -19.40
C ASN A 88 -2.77 -0.61 -20.00
N LYS A 89 -2.58 0.68 -19.77
CA LYS A 89 -1.48 1.46 -20.32
C LYS A 89 -0.90 2.37 -19.25
N ILE A 90 0.41 2.53 -19.29
CA ILE A 90 1.12 3.41 -18.36
C ILE A 90 0.66 4.87 -18.48
N GLU A 91 0.22 5.28 -19.68
CA GLU A 91 -0.24 6.64 -19.96
C GLU A 91 -1.48 7.03 -19.14
N GLU A 92 -2.26 6.06 -18.69
CA GLU A 92 -3.41 6.32 -17.83
C GLU A 92 -2.99 6.96 -16.50
N LEU A 93 -1.76 6.76 -16.07
CA LEU A 93 -1.22 7.36 -14.85
C LEU A 93 -1.05 8.88 -14.97
N ILE A 94 -0.86 9.39 -16.17
CA ILE A 94 -0.73 10.83 -16.42
C ILE A 94 -2.02 11.53 -16.00
N GLU A 95 -3.16 10.96 -16.33
CA GLU A 95 -4.47 11.52 -16.00
C GLU A 95 -4.74 11.52 -14.49
N LEU A 96 -4.00 10.70 -13.73
CA LEU A 96 -4.12 10.58 -12.29
C LEU A 96 -3.09 11.43 -11.53
N ASN A 97 -2.35 12.33 -12.22
CA ASN A 97 -1.29 13.16 -11.65
C ASN A 97 -0.24 12.34 -10.88
N TYR A 98 0.07 11.17 -11.41
CA TYR A 98 0.93 10.19 -10.74
C TYR A 98 2.32 10.75 -10.44
N SER A 99 2.99 11.38 -11.41
CA SER A 99 4.35 11.90 -11.21
C SER A 99 4.44 12.90 -10.09
N GLU A 100 3.47 13.80 -9.99
CA GLU A 100 3.44 14.81 -8.94
C GLU A 100 3.18 14.17 -7.57
N SER A 101 2.25 13.22 -7.50
CA SER A 101 1.93 12.57 -6.23
C SER A 101 3.09 11.73 -5.70
N ILE A 102 3.82 11.04 -6.58
CA ILE A 102 4.99 10.26 -6.22
C ILE A 102 6.09 11.14 -5.62
N ASP A 103 6.28 12.33 -6.15
CA ASP A 103 7.34 13.22 -5.68
C ASP A 103 7.00 13.92 -4.36
N ASN A 104 5.73 14.12 -4.06
CA ASN A 104 5.32 15.04 -2.98
C ASN A 104 4.50 14.40 -1.87
N ASN A 105 4.07 13.15 -2.02
CA ASN A 105 3.16 12.52 -1.08
C ASN A 105 3.59 11.09 -0.75
N THR A 106 2.97 10.54 0.28
CA THR A 106 3.06 9.09 0.52
C THR A 106 2.12 8.40 -0.45
N CYS A 107 2.66 7.43 -1.20
CA CYS A 107 1.90 6.66 -2.16
C CYS A 107 1.93 5.18 -1.78
N ILE A 108 0.78 4.53 -1.86
CA ILE A 108 0.65 3.08 -1.68
C ILE A 108 0.14 2.54 -3.01
N ILE A 109 0.85 1.59 -3.59
CA ILE A 109 0.54 1.05 -4.91
C ILE A 109 0.32 -0.45 -4.81
N GLU A 110 -0.92 -0.91 -5.01
CA GLU A 110 -1.23 -2.33 -5.12
C GLU A 110 -1.00 -2.78 -6.56
N TRP A 111 -0.52 -4.01 -6.76
CA TRP A 111 -0.15 -4.55 -8.07
C TRP A 111 0.93 -3.71 -8.75
N ALA A 112 1.87 -3.22 -7.95
CA ALA A 112 2.92 -2.32 -8.42
C ALA A 112 3.82 -2.97 -9.48
N ASP A 113 4.05 -4.29 -9.40
CA ASP A 113 4.90 -5.01 -10.34
C ASP A 113 4.34 -5.07 -11.76
N LYS A 114 3.07 -4.71 -11.95
CA LYS A 114 2.46 -4.66 -13.29
C LYS A 114 3.15 -3.62 -14.20
N PHE A 115 3.59 -2.50 -13.62
CA PHE A 115 4.30 -1.44 -14.37
C PHE A 115 5.54 -0.99 -13.61
N LYS A 116 6.53 -1.87 -13.51
CA LYS A 116 7.76 -1.61 -12.76
C LYS A 116 8.50 -0.36 -13.21
N LYS A 117 8.46 -0.06 -14.51
CA LYS A 117 9.15 1.12 -15.06
C LYS A 117 8.56 2.44 -14.57
N ALA A 118 7.31 2.44 -14.08
CA ALA A 118 6.67 3.63 -13.55
C ALA A 118 7.01 3.89 -12.08
N LEU A 119 7.65 2.93 -11.41
CA LEU A 119 7.93 3.03 -9.99
C LEU A 119 9.17 3.89 -9.72
N PRO A 120 9.15 4.73 -8.66
CA PRO A 120 10.32 5.52 -8.32
C PRO A 120 11.47 4.64 -7.82
N PRO A 121 12.74 5.08 -7.98
CA PRO A 121 13.87 4.30 -7.49
C PRO A 121 13.90 4.17 -5.96
N ASN A 122 13.48 5.21 -5.25
CA ASN A 122 13.41 5.18 -3.79
C ASN A 122 12.01 4.72 -3.38
N ARG A 123 11.87 3.43 -3.15
CA ARG A 123 10.58 2.85 -2.77
C ARG A 123 10.78 1.70 -1.81
N ILE A 124 9.73 1.37 -1.10
CA ILE A 124 9.64 0.17 -0.27
C ILE A 124 8.81 -0.84 -1.05
N GLU A 125 9.34 -2.04 -1.27
CA GLU A 125 8.59 -3.11 -1.92
C GLU A 125 8.29 -4.20 -0.91
N ILE A 126 7.03 -4.63 -0.88
CA ILE A 126 6.54 -5.65 0.03
C ILE A 126 5.84 -6.73 -0.78
N ASN A 127 6.27 -7.98 -0.62
CA ASN A 127 5.66 -9.12 -1.26
C ASN A 127 4.76 -9.87 -0.29
N PHE A 128 3.58 -10.23 -0.77
CA PHE A 128 2.58 -10.98 -0.04
C PHE A 128 2.40 -12.35 -0.68
N GLU A 129 2.46 -13.41 0.11
CA GLU A 129 2.21 -14.77 -0.35
C GLU A 129 1.21 -15.47 0.58
N ILE A 130 0.29 -16.22 -0.02
CA ILE A 130 -0.62 -17.09 0.73
C ILE A 130 0.13 -18.36 1.08
N LYS A 131 0.17 -18.70 2.36
CA LYS A 131 0.84 -19.90 2.88
C LYS A 131 -0.19 -20.92 3.39
N PRO A 132 0.22 -22.18 3.63
CA PRO A 132 -0.69 -23.18 4.20
C PRO A 132 -1.36 -22.71 5.49
N SER A 133 -2.56 -23.24 5.77
CA SER A 133 -3.38 -22.86 6.92
C SER A 133 -3.82 -21.40 6.90
N ASN A 134 -4.01 -20.87 5.69
CA ASN A 134 -4.49 -19.49 5.47
C ASN A 134 -3.62 -18.40 6.10
N LYS A 135 -2.34 -18.70 6.27
CA LYS A 135 -1.36 -17.72 6.73
C LYS A 135 -0.88 -16.84 5.59
N ARG A 136 -0.32 -15.69 5.91
CA ARG A 136 0.25 -14.77 4.93
C ARG A 136 1.72 -14.53 5.24
N SER A 137 2.57 -14.64 4.24
CA SER A 137 3.97 -14.20 4.33
C SER A 137 4.04 -12.77 3.81
N ILE A 138 4.61 -11.88 4.59
CA ILE A 138 4.77 -10.46 4.26
C ILE A 138 6.25 -10.17 4.31
N THR A 139 6.86 -9.97 3.15
CA THR A 139 8.31 -9.84 3.02
C THR A 139 8.69 -8.49 2.43
N LEU A 140 9.53 -7.77 3.15
CA LEU A 140 10.14 -6.54 2.66
C LEU A 140 11.33 -6.92 1.77
N LEU A 141 11.37 -6.36 0.57
CA LEU A 141 12.47 -6.58 -0.38
C LEU A 141 13.55 -5.51 -0.28
#